data_b9894badde13ea7381a76bc91c977be5
#
_entry.id   b9894badde13ea7381a76bc91c977be5
#
_cell.length_a   1.000
_cell.length_b   1.000
_cell.length_c   1.000
_cell.angle_alpha   90.00
_cell.angle_beta   90.00
_cell.angle_gamma   90.00
#
_symmetry.space_group_name_H-M   'P 1'
#
loop_
_entity.id
_entity.type
_entity.pdbx_description
1 polymer ?
#
loop_
_entity_poly.entity_id
_entity_poly.type
_entity_poly.pdbx_seq_one_letter_code
_entity_poly.pdbx_strand_id
1 'polypeptide(L)'
;MPSFRSVAAAALLGLAAVAKADSLTCQALESTSSISIDKPLSLEYTSESNEYWSTGCAALKPACIIKPASAAEMSTVIKTLGQNNETFAVKSGGHNPNQNFSSIDGGPLVSTAELNEVTLDKDAMTVRVGPGNRWEDVHKVLDGTNTTVIGGRIGNVDVGGYIVGGGLSFLSGEYGWAANNLVEAELVLANGTITTASASQNADLFKALKGGGANFGIVTTYTLKAHPIGDIWGGNLIFTASDETDKALLAALQNFTQNYPDEKAGIIMTSEITLTNLVHIWILFLFYDGPSPPAGVFDMFTDLNPGINNAKTRSYYDLLSYNNWAVLKGSAYTIATETTPLLAQNASADAVNTTLAHLEDCYAHWVNVSKSHAAVPGLVASLAFQPYPAVFARKAREVDAGGDLIAFDEAADRIIFEFDYSYFRGLPAVDRAVDAATVELYGGMKDVVDAAVADGRAPDVYRPLFMNDGYFRQDYWGRLDAGSRAFAEGVKESVDPRGFWGSRLAGGFFL
;
A
#
# COMPACT_ATOMS: atom_id res chain seq x y z
N MET A 1 -41.00 -15.72 -61.07
CA MET A 1 -40.98 -15.88 -59.60
C MET A 1 -40.08 -17.01 -59.23
N PRO A 2 -38.87 -16.77 -58.74
CA PRO A 2 -38.12 -17.81 -58.07
C PRO A 2 -38.05 -17.52 -56.55
N SER A 3 -38.24 -18.60 -55.80
CA SER A 3 -38.32 -18.71 -54.37
C SER A 3 -37.00 -18.37 -53.65
N PHE A 4 -37.09 -17.50 -52.62
CA PHE A 4 -36.04 -17.27 -51.64
C PHE A 4 -35.93 -18.51 -50.73
N ARG A 5 -34.80 -19.23 -50.83
CA ARG A 5 -34.37 -20.17 -49.78
C ARG A 5 -33.36 -19.43 -48.87
N SER A 6 -33.77 -19.27 -47.62
CA SER A 6 -32.98 -18.76 -46.54
C SER A 6 -31.78 -19.68 -46.27
N VAL A 7 -30.56 -19.18 -46.41
CA VAL A 7 -29.36 -19.80 -45.90
C VAL A 7 -29.10 -19.15 -44.56
N ALA A 8 -29.52 -19.82 -43.49
CA ALA A 8 -29.08 -19.51 -42.15
C ALA A 8 -27.67 -20.11 -41.95
N ALA A 9 -26.62 -19.29 -42.14
CA ALA A 9 -25.28 -19.65 -41.75
C ALA A 9 -25.18 -19.40 -40.24
N ALA A 10 -25.27 -20.48 -39.47
CA ALA A 10 -24.92 -20.50 -38.06
C ALA A 10 -23.41 -20.28 -37.94
N ALA A 11 -22.99 -19.08 -37.62
CA ALA A 11 -21.63 -18.82 -37.16
C ALA A 11 -21.48 -19.41 -35.78
N LEU A 12 -21.03 -20.65 -35.68
CA LEU A 12 -20.44 -21.23 -34.49
C LEU A 12 -19.08 -20.56 -34.31
N LEU A 13 -19.05 -19.45 -33.60
CA LEU A 13 -17.84 -18.94 -32.96
C LEU A 13 -17.43 -20.01 -31.91
N GLY A 14 -16.55 -20.90 -32.32
CA GLY A 14 -15.86 -21.78 -31.40
C GLY A 14 -15.02 -20.93 -30.46
N LEU A 15 -15.51 -20.68 -29.24
CA LEU A 15 -14.65 -20.39 -28.09
C LEU A 15 -13.78 -21.64 -27.88
N ALA A 16 -12.63 -21.67 -28.53
CA ALA A 16 -11.53 -22.49 -28.07
C ALA A 16 -11.12 -21.93 -26.71
N ALA A 17 -11.77 -22.34 -25.64
CA ALA A 17 -11.20 -22.28 -24.32
C ALA A 17 -9.93 -23.11 -24.42
N VAL A 18 -8.78 -22.47 -24.53
CA VAL A 18 -7.48 -23.11 -24.27
C VAL A 18 -7.64 -23.61 -22.84
N ALA A 19 -7.84 -24.91 -22.67
CA ALA A 19 -7.85 -25.53 -21.37
C ALA A 19 -6.46 -25.24 -20.79
N LYS A 20 -6.36 -24.29 -19.88
CA LYS A 20 -5.15 -24.06 -19.10
C LYS A 20 -4.91 -25.38 -18.37
N ALA A 21 -3.67 -25.84 -18.36
CA ALA A 21 -3.30 -27.06 -17.65
C ALA A 21 -3.75 -26.92 -16.19
N ASP A 22 -4.45 -27.94 -15.68
CA ASP A 22 -4.86 -27.96 -14.28
C ASP A 22 -3.60 -27.89 -13.40
N SER A 23 -3.61 -27.02 -12.39
CA SER A 23 -2.51 -26.94 -11.43
C SER A 23 -2.36 -28.25 -10.67
N LEU A 24 -1.16 -28.82 -10.65
CA LEU A 24 -0.83 -30.02 -9.88
C LEU A 24 -1.04 -29.82 -8.39
N THR A 25 -0.75 -28.62 -7.89
CA THR A 25 -0.95 -28.25 -6.48
C THR A 25 -2.44 -28.23 -6.13
N CYS A 26 -3.30 -27.65 -6.99
CA CYS A 26 -4.73 -27.64 -6.77
C CYS A 26 -5.29 -29.07 -6.69
N GLN A 27 -4.89 -29.96 -7.61
CA GLN A 27 -5.32 -31.36 -7.64
C GLN A 27 -4.80 -32.15 -6.42
N ALA A 28 -3.53 -31.96 -6.05
CA ALA A 28 -2.92 -32.66 -4.93
C ALA A 28 -3.61 -32.28 -3.61
N LEU A 29 -3.83 -31.01 -3.36
CA LEU A 29 -4.47 -30.53 -2.12
C LEU A 29 -5.93 -30.96 -2.03
N GLU A 30 -6.67 -30.92 -3.13
CA GLU A 30 -8.07 -31.38 -3.17
C GLU A 30 -8.21 -32.87 -2.80
N SER A 31 -7.26 -33.70 -3.22
CA SER A 31 -7.29 -35.12 -2.97
C SER A 31 -6.78 -35.54 -1.59
N THR A 32 -5.99 -34.69 -0.90
CA THR A 32 -5.22 -35.10 0.29
C THR A 32 -5.46 -34.23 1.52
N SER A 33 -6.23 -33.15 1.41
CA SER A 33 -6.41 -32.19 2.52
C SER A 33 -7.87 -31.75 2.68
N SER A 34 -8.18 -31.11 3.83
CA SER A 34 -9.44 -30.42 4.10
C SER A 34 -9.44 -28.94 3.73
N ILE A 35 -8.34 -28.45 3.13
CA ILE A 35 -8.17 -27.05 2.77
C ILE A 35 -9.22 -26.66 1.74
N SER A 36 -9.89 -25.53 1.95
CA SER A 36 -10.87 -25.00 1.01
C SER A 36 -10.20 -24.58 -0.31
N ILE A 37 -10.73 -25.08 -1.43
CA ILE A 37 -10.23 -24.80 -2.78
C ILE A 37 -11.39 -24.40 -3.68
N ASP A 38 -11.36 -23.13 -4.13
CA ASP A 38 -12.35 -22.63 -5.08
C ASP A 38 -11.86 -22.85 -6.51
N LYS A 39 -12.72 -23.42 -7.33
CA LYS A 39 -12.43 -23.72 -8.74
C LYS A 39 -13.11 -22.74 -9.70
N PRO A 40 -12.56 -22.52 -10.89
CA PRO A 40 -13.24 -21.77 -11.94
C PRO A 40 -14.70 -22.22 -12.11
N LEU A 41 -15.60 -21.26 -12.28
CA LEU A 41 -17.06 -21.41 -12.40
C LEU A 41 -17.82 -21.55 -11.08
N SER A 42 -17.20 -21.72 -9.91
CA SER A 42 -17.91 -21.60 -8.64
C SER A 42 -18.20 -20.12 -8.30
N LEU A 43 -19.19 -19.88 -7.45
CA LEU A 43 -19.55 -18.53 -7.00
C LEU A 43 -18.44 -17.96 -6.12
N GLU A 44 -17.87 -18.79 -5.26
CA GLU A 44 -16.77 -18.43 -4.35
C GLU A 44 -15.52 -18.02 -5.15
N TYR A 45 -15.14 -18.79 -6.16
CA TYR A 45 -14.04 -18.44 -7.07
C TYR A 45 -14.31 -17.12 -7.78
N THR A 46 -15.53 -16.92 -8.30
CA THR A 46 -15.90 -15.72 -9.02
C THR A 46 -15.86 -14.50 -8.10
N SER A 47 -16.35 -14.62 -6.87
CA SER A 47 -16.29 -13.57 -5.86
C SER A 47 -14.85 -13.21 -5.55
N GLU A 48 -14.04 -14.18 -5.12
CA GLU A 48 -12.67 -13.99 -4.65
C GLU A 48 -11.74 -13.50 -5.77
N SER A 49 -11.88 -14.02 -7.00
CA SER A 49 -11.06 -13.62 -8.15
C SER A 49 -11.40 -12.23 -8.72
N ASN A 50 -12.50 -11.63 -8.29
CA ASN A 50 -12.87 -10.25 -8.65
C ASN A 50 -12.70 -9.26 -7.49
N GLU A 51 -12.40 -9.75 -6.29
CA GLU A 51 -12.23 -8.92 -5.08
C GLU A 51 -10.82 -8.31 -5.05
N TYR A 52 -10.60 -7.30 -5.90
CA TYR A 52 -9.39 -6.49 -5.98
C TYR A 52 -9.75 -5.01 -6.05
N TRP A 53 -8.84 -4.16 -5.61
CA TRP A 53 -8.94 -2.73 -5.87
C TRP A 53 -8.82 -2.45 -7.37
N SER A 54 -7.78 -2.99 -8.03
CA SER A 54 -7.52 -2.81 -9.46
C SER A 54 -8.19 -3.90 -10.32
N THR A 55 -9.00 -3.50 -11.30
CA THR A 55 -9.53 -4.43 -12.31
C THR A 55 -8.42 -5.06 -13.15
N GLY A 56 -7.23 -4.46 -13.20
CA GLY A 56 -6.04 -5.04 -13.80
C GLY A 56 -5.65 -6.36 -13.15
N CYS A 57 -5.70 -6.44 -11.82
CA CYS A 57 -5.45 -7.66 -11.06
C CYS A 57 -6.62 -8.66 -11.17
N ALA A 58 -7.86 -8.17 -11.07
CA ALA A 58 -9.06 -9.00 -11.22
C ALA A 58 -9.19 -9.66 -12.61
N ALA A 59 -8.56 -9.11 -13.63
CA ALA A 59 -8.55 -9.69 -14.98
C ALA A 59 -7.70 -10.95 -15.10
N LEU A 60 -6.72 -11.15 -14.22
CA LEU A 60 -5.94 -12.37 -14.15
C LEU A 60 -6.79 -13.48 -13.53
N LYS A 61 -6.76 -14.69 -14.12
CA LYS A 61 -7.61 -15.81 -13.68
C LYS A 61 -6.75 -16.95 -13.19
N PRO A 62 -6.70 -17.20 -11.87
CA PRO A 62 -5.94 -18.31 -11.30
C PRO A 62 -6.51 -19.67 -11.72
N ALA A 63 -5.69 -20.72 -11.69
CA ALA A 63 -6.14 -22.09 -11.93
C ALA A 63 -7.09 -22.57 -10.81
N CYS A 64 -6.82 -22.19 -9.59
CA CYS A 64 -7.70 -22.35 -8.42
C CYS A 64 -7.34 -21.31 -7.36
N ILE A 65 -8.18 -21.16 -6.35
CA ILE A 65 -7.93 -20.33 -5.17
C ILE A 65 -7.88 -21.25 -3.95
N ILE A 66 -6.74 -21.27 -3.27
CA ILE A 66 -6.46 -22.09 -2.08
C ILE A 66 -6.61 -21.22 -0.86
N LYS A 67 -7.48 -21.57 0.09
CA LYS A 67 -7.79 -20.78 1.29
C LYS A 67 -7.42 -21.55 2.56
N PRO A 68 -6.14 -21.51 3.00
CA PRO A 68 -5.74 -22.10 4.27
C PRO A 68 -6.31 -21.28 5.44
N ALA A 69 -6.88 -21.98 6.43
CA ALA A 69 -7.48 -21.39 7.63
C ALA A 69 -6.55 -21.44 8.87
N SER A 70 -5.33 -21.95 8.70
CA SER A 70 -4.34 -22.06 9.80
C SER A 70 -2.91 -22.09 9.27
N ALA A 71 -1.94 -21.84 10.15
CA ALA A 71 -0.51 -22.01 9.83
C ALA A 71 -0.17 -23.44 9.39
N ALA A 72 -0.82 -24.45 9.97
CA ALA A 72 -0.63 -25.86 9.59
C ALA A 72 -1.09 -26.14 8.15
N GLU A 73 -2.24 -25.59 7.75
CA GLU A 73 -2.74 -25.69 6.39
C GLU A 73 -1.86 -24.89 5.42
N MET A 74 -1.45 -23.66 5.78
CA MET A 74 -0.50 -22.88 4.99
C MET A 74 0.82 -23.63 4.79
N SER A 75 1.35 -24.28 5.83
CA SER A 75 2.55 -25.15 5.75
C SER A 75 2.36 -26.26 4.72
N THR A 76 1.19 -26.91 4.70
CA THR A 76 0.84 -27.95 3.72
C THR A 76 0.81 -27.39 2.29
N VAL A 77 0.22 -26.20 2.11
CA VAL A 77 0.18 -25.50 0.81
C VAL A 77 1.59 -25.22 0.31
N ILE A 78 2.46 -24.62 1.13
CA ILE A 78 3.82 -24.25 0.73
C ILE A 78 4.67 -25.49 0.38
N LYS A 79 4.55 -26.58 1.15
CA LYS A 79 5.24 -27.84 0.85
C LYS A 79 4.77 -28.42 -0.50
N THR A 80 3.48 -28.39 -0.77
CA THR A 80 2.92 -28.92 -2.00
C THR A 80 3.31 -28.08 -3.22
N LEU A 81 3.30 -26.75 -3.10
CA LEU A 81 3.82 -25.83 -4.13
C LEU A 81 5.29 -26.09 -4.44
N GLY A 82 6.10 -26.29 -3.38
CA GLY A 82 7.52 -26.62 -3.53
C GLY A 82 7.77 -27.96 -4.23
N GLN A 83 6.95 -28.99 -3.96
CA GLN A 83 7.03 -30.30 -4.60
C GLN A 83 6.65 -30.24 -6.09
N ASN A 84 5.61 -29.50 -6.44
CA ASN A 84 5.09 -29.41 -7.79
C ASN A 84 5.82 -28.36 -8.66
N ASN A 85 6.71 -27.58 -8.06
CA ASN A 85 7.53 -26.59 -8.76
C ASN A 85 6.70 -25.55 -9.53
N GLU A 86 5.55 -25.14 -8.99
CA GLU A 86 4.63 -24.20 -9.61
C GLU A 86 4.87 -22.76 -9.18
N THR A 87 4.61 -21.83 -10.09
CA THR A 87 4.53 -20.39 -9.78
C THR A 87 3.15 -20.09 -9.22
N PHE A 88 3.08 -19.27 -8.17
CA PHE A 88 1.87 -18.92 -7.47
C PHE A 88 1.85 -17.45 -7.05
N ALA A 89 0.71 -16.95 -6.61
CA ALA A 89 0.60 -15.66 -5.95
C ALA A 89 -0.03 -15.82 -4.57
N VAL A 90 0.22 -14.86 -3.68
CA VAL A 90 -0.42 -14.77 -2.36
C VAL A 90 -1.25 -13.50 -2.30
N LYS A 91 -2.52 -13.64 -1.91
CA LYS A 91 -3.47 -12.53 -1.78
C LYS A 91 -3.94 -12.40 -0.33
N SER A 92 -3.87 -11.17 0.20
CA SER A 92 -4.62 -10.73 1.37
C SER A 92 -5.97 -10.15 0.89
N GLY A 93 -6.24 -8.85 1.02
CA GLY A 93 -7.46 -8.25 0.47
C GLY A 93 -7.36 -7.80 -1.00
N GLY A 94 -6.16 -7.81 -1.61
CA GLY A 94 -5.98 -7.49 -3.03
C GLY A 94 -5.90 -6.01 -3.36
N HIS A 95 -5.36 -5.19 -2.46
CA HIS A 95 -5.23 -3.74 -2.66
C HIS A 95 -4.04 -3.36 -3.55
N ASN A 96 -2.96 -4.17 -3.59
CA ASN A 96 -1.81 -3.88 -4.45
C ASN A 96 -2.20 -3.95 -5.93
N PRO A 97 -2.10 -2.85 -6.72
CA PRO A 97 -2.52 -2.83 -8.11
C PRO A 97 -1.49 -3.42 -9.09
N ASN A 98 -0.26 -3.68 -8.64
CA ASN A 98 0.76 -4.32 -9.46
C ASN A 98 0.33 -5.74 -9.82
N GLN A 99 0.15 -6.01 -11.11
CA GLN A 99 -0.22 -7.35 -11.59
C GLN A 99 0.84 -8.37 -11.19
N ASN A 100 0.39 -9.57 -10.86
CA ASN A 100 1.18 -10.70 -10.37
C ASN A 100 1.70 -10.58 -8.92
N PHE A 101 1.59 -9.44 -8.23
CA PHE A 101 1.98 -9.35 -6.81
C PHE A 101 1.00 -10.11 -5.91
N SER A 102 -0.30 -9.84 -6.05
CA SER A 102 -1.38 -10.54 -5.33
C SER A 102 -2.37 -11.24 -6.25
N SER A 103 -2.02 -11.41 -7.53
CA SER A 103 -2.85 -12.00 -8.57
C SER A 103 -2.00 -12.86 -9.50
N ILE A 104 -2.61 -13.80 -10.21
CA ILE A 104 -1.88 -14.66 -11.15
C ILE A 104 -2.83 -15.16 -12.27
N ASP A 105 -2.27 -15.37 -13.46
CA ASP A 105 -2.98 -15.98 -14.56
C ASP A 105 -2.55 -17.44 -14.75
N GLY A 106 -3.47 -18.38 -14.52
CA GLY A 106 -3.27 -19.81 -14.78
C GLY A 106 -2.48 -20.59 -13.72
N GLY A 107 -1.88 -19.95 -12.71
CA GLY A 107 -1.28 -20.60 -11.55
C GLY A 107 -2.22 -20.65 -10.35
N PRO A 108 -1.87 -21.36 -9.25
CA PRO A 108 -2.62 -21.33 -8.01
C PRO A 108 -2.51 -19.96 -7.31
N LEU A 109 -3.64 -19.46 -6.78
CA LEU A 109 -3.70 -18.30 -5.91
C LEU A 109 -3.89 -18.77 -4.47
N VAL A 110 -3.01 -18.39 -3.57
CA VAL A 110 -3.15 -18.62 -2.13
C VAL A 110 -3.80 -17.39 -1.51
N SER A 111 -5.06 -17.52 -1.06
CA SER A 111 -5.78 -16.44 -0.38
C SER A 111 -5.71 -16.61 1.13
N THR A 112 -5.40 -15.53 1.85
CA THR A 112 -5.39 -15.51 3.32
C THR A 112 -6.76 -15.18 3.92
N ALA A 113 -7.84 -15.15 3.12
CA ALA A 113 -9.16 -14.70 3.55
C ALA A 113 -9.72 -15.44 4.77
N GLU A 114 -9.36 -16.73 4.94
CA GLU A 114 -9.77 -17.53 6.10
C GLU A 114 -8.89 -17.31 7.35
N LEU A 115 -7.76 -16.58 7.22
CA LEU A 115 -6.92 -16.15 8.33
C LEU A 115 -7.39 -14.76 8.79
N ASN A 116 -8.58 -14.68 9.36
CA ASN A 116 -9.30 -13.44 9.64
C ASN A 116 -9.59 -13.19 11.15
N GLU A 117 -8.81 -13.81 12.02
CA GLU A 117 -8.89 -13.56 13.46
C GLU A 117 -8.67 -12.07 13.78
N VAL A 118 -9.46 -11.52 14.70
CA VAL A 118 -9.18 -10.25 15.39
C VAL A 118 -9.52 -10.45 16.86
N THR A 119 -8.50 -10.53 17.72
CA THR A 119 -8.66 -10.81 19.15
C THR A 119 -7.87 -9.81 19.99
N LEU A 120 -8.58 -9.00 20.80
CA LEU A 120 -7.97 -8.06 21.74
C LEU A 120 -7.68 -8.73 23.06
N ASP A 121 -6.41 -8.70 23.48
CA ASP A 121 -5.98 -8.98 24.86
C ASP A 121 -5.76 -7.66 25.60
N LYS A 122 -6.71 -7.32 26.47
CA LYS A 122 -6.67 -6.07 27.26
C LYS A 122 -5.60 -6.07 28.34
N ASP A 123 -5.27 -7.24 28.87
CA ASP A 123 -4.30 -7.36 29.96
C ASP A 123 -2.86 -7.22 29.41
N ALA A 124 -2.59 -7.82 28.25
CA ALA A 124 -1.32 -7.71 27.56
C ALA A 124 -1.20 -6.43 26.71
N MET A 125 -2.30 -5.71 26.49
CA MET A 125 -2.39 -4.58 25.54
C MET A 125 -1.87 -4.98 24.15
N THR A 126 -2.43 -6.06 23.61
CA THR A 126 -2.10 -6.56 22.26
C THR A 126 -3.37 -6.96 21.50
N VAL A 127 -3.26 -6.95 20.18
CA VAL A 127 -4.32 -7.47 19.29
C VAL A 127 -3.70 -8.51 18.36
N ARG A 128 -4.27 -9.72 18.34
CA ARG A 128 -3.94 -10.72 17.32
C ARG A 128 -4.79 -10.43 16.08
N VAL A 129 -4.14 -10.34 14.93
CA VAL A 129 -4.78 -9.98 13.66
C VAL A 129 -4.31 -10.92 12.56
N GLY A 130 -5.25 -11.60 11.92
CA GLY A 130 -4.98 -12.42 10.72
C GLY A 130 -4.78 -11.54 9.49
N PRO A 131 -3.89 -11.95 8.55
CA PRO A 131 -3.60 -11.19 7.32
C PRO A 131 -4.79 -11.09 6.35
N GLY A 132 -5.84 -11.89 6.53
CA GLY A 132 -7.05 -11.87 5.71
C GLY A 132 -8.00 -10.71 5.98
N ASN A 133 -7.74 -9.93 7.04
CA ASN A 133 -8.56 -8.77 7.39
C ASN A 133 -8.19 -7.54 6.55
N ARG A 134 -9.17 -6.63 6.43
CA ARG A 134 -8.94 -5.22 6.10
C ARG A 134 -8.86 -4.39 7.38
N TRP A 135 -8.31 -3.18 7.29
CA TRP A 135 -8.21 -2.33 8.47
C TRP A 135 -9.57 -1.93 9.03
N GLU A 136 -10.60 -1.79 8.20
CA GLU A 136 -11.97 -1.57 8.69
C GLU A 136 -12.51 -2.75 9.50
N ASP A 137 -12.18 -4.00 9.15
CA ASP A 137 -12.60 -5.19 9.91
C ASP A 137 -11.96 -5.20 11.29
N VAL A 138 -10.66 -4.90 11.36
CA VAL A 138 -9.92 -4.79 12.61
C VAL A 138 -10.50 -3.70 13.50
N HIS A 139 -10.65 -2.48 12.95
CA HIS A 139 -11.14 -1.35 13.75
C HIS A 139 -12.62 -1.46 14.08
N LYS A 140 -13.42 -2.19 13.32
CA LYS A 140 -14.81 -2.53 13.68
C LYS A 140 -14.88 -3.38 14.95
N VAL A 141 -13.97 -4.34 15.12
CA VAL A 141 -13.89 -5.15 16.35
C VAL A 141 -13.42 -4.31 17.53
N LEU A 142 -12.51 -3.36 17.30
CA LEU A 142 -11.96 -2.48 18.34
C LEU A 142 -12.86 -1.29 18.67
N ASP A 143 -13.86 -0.98 17.83
CA ASP A 143 -14.76 0.15 18.05
C ASP A 143 -15.49 0.05 19.39
N GLY A 144 -15.51 1.15 20.15
CA GLY A 144 -16.08 1.17 21.51
C GLY A 144 -15.27 0.46 22.60
N THR A 145 -14.10 -0.12 22.30
CA THR A 145 -13.22 -0.74 23.31
C THR A 145 -12.26 0.26 23.96
N ASN A 146 -12.18 1.50 23.48
CA ASN A 146 -11.17 2.52 23.80
C ASN A 146 -9.74 2.07 23.49
N THR A 147 -9.58 1.22 22.48
CA THR A 147 -8.29 0.64 22.08
C THR A 147 -8.19 0.63 20.57
N THR A 148 -6.98 0.88 20.07
CA THR A 148 -6.65 0.83 18.65
C THR A 148 -5.34 0.11 18.41
N VAL A 149 -5.04 -0.17 17.13
CA VAL A 149 -3.72 -0.58 16.63
C VAL A 149 -3.27 0.38 15.53
N ILE A 150 -1.98 0.43 15.28
CA ILE A 150 -1.43 1.26 14.21
C ILE A 150 -1.64 0.55 12.89
N GLY A 151 -2.45 1.16 12.00
CA GLY A 151 -2.89 0.55 10.76
C GLY A 151 -3.16 1.55 9.64
N GLY A 152 -3.77 1.06 8.56
CA GLY A 152 -4.05 1.85 7.37
C GLY A 152 -4.95 3.06 7.63
N ARG A 153 -4.83 4.06 6.77
CA ARG A 153 -5.58 5.34 6.83
C ARG A 153 -6.91 5.27 6.06
N ILE A 154 -7.08 4.20 5.28
CA ILE A 154 -8.26 3.88 4.48
C ILE A 154 -8.75 2.49 4.91
N GLY A 155 -10.03 2.33 5.18
CA GLY A 155 -10.59 1.12 5.79
C GLY A 155 -10.46 -0.13 4.94
N ASN A 156 -10.61 -0.02 3.62
CA ASN A 156 -10.57 -1.16 2.70
C ASN A 156 -9.16 -1.64 2.30
N VAL A 157 -8.09 -1.03 2.83
CA VAL A 157 -6.70 -1.53 2.68
C VAL A 157 -6.50 -2.75 3.57
N ASP A 158 -5.77 -3.74 3.06
CA ASP A 158 -5.55 -5.02 3.76
C ASP A 158 -4.40 -4.95 4.77
N VAL A 159 -4.48 -5.84 5.76
CA VAL A 159 -3.47 -5.95 6.83
C VAL A 159 -2.20 -6.62 6.34
N GLY A 160 -2.30 -7.72 5.58
CA GLY A 160 -1.19 -8.63 5.31
C GLY A 160 0.01 -7.96 4.63
N GLY A 161 -0.20 -7.40 3.43
CA GLY A 161 0.86 -6.71 2.70
C GLY A 161 1.27 -5.38 3.32
N TYR A 162 0.34 -4.72 4.00
CA TYR A 162 0.56 -3.41 4.60
C TYR A 162 1.65 -3.43 5.68
N ILE A 163 1.59 -4.37 6.62
CA ILE A 163 2.56 -4.46 7.72
C ILE A 163 3.96 -4.81 7.20
N VAL A 164 4.08 -5.80 6.31
CA VAL A 164 5.40 -6.20 5.79
C VAL A 164 6.03 -5.16 4.85
N GLY A 165 5.25 -4.19 4.36
CA GLY A 165 5.73 -3.04 3.60
C GLY A 165 6.12 -1.83 4.46
N GLY A 166 5.89 -1.89 5.78
CA GLY A 166 6.13 -0.80 6.74
C GLY A 166 4.84 -0.20 7.31
N GLY A 167 3.97 0.32 6.46
CA GLY A 167 2.65 0.83 6.82
C GLY A 167 2.67 2.20 7.50
N LEU A 168 2.35 3.26 6.76
CA LEU A 168 2.22 4.64 7.25
C LEU A 168 0.79 4.91 7.72
N SER A 169 0.63 5.35 8.98
CA SER A 169 -0.65 5.57 9.66
C SER A 169 -0.90 7.04 9.98
N PHE A 170 -2.16 7.43 10.23
CA PHE A 170 -2.47 8.71 10.87
C PHE A 170 -1.85 8.84 12.27
N LEU A 171 -1.65 7.72 12.95
CA LEU A 171 -1.05 7.64 14.28
C LEU A 171 0.48 7.56 14.26
N SER A 172 1.12 7.71 13.09
CA SER A 172 2.59 7.59 12.98
C SER A 172 3.36 8.71 13.71
N GLY A 173 2.71 9.85 13.94
CA GLY A 173 3.28 10.94 14.77
C GLY A 173 3.49 10.53 16.23
N GLU A 174 2.63 9.68 16.75
CA GLU A 174 2.71 9.17 18.13
C GLU A 174 3.49 7.86 18.24
N TYR A 175 3.40 6.97 17.22
CA TYR A 175 3.81 5.57 17.36
C TYR A 175 4.68 5.02 16.22
N GLY A 176 5.12 5.84 15.26
CA GLY A 176 5.93 5.39 14.11
C GLY A 176 5.14 4.55 13.11
N TRP A 177 5.82 3.64 12.42
CA TRP A 177 5.21 2.75 11.42
C TRP A 177 4.35 1.67 12.06
N ALA A 178 3.37 1.13 11.32
CA ALA A 178 2.62 -0.04 11.75
C ALA A 178 3.54 -1.24 12.05
N ALA A 179 4.56 -1.45 11.21
CA ALA A 179 5.54 -2.52 11.38
C ALA A 179 6.35 -2.39 12.69
N ASN A 180 6.62 -1.18 13.19
CA ASN A 180 7.30 -0.98 14.47
C ASN A 180 6.41 -1.31 15.68
N ASN A 181 5.09 -1.37 15.47
CA ASN A 181 4.11 -1.77 16.47
C ASN A 181 3.82 -3.29 16.45
N LEU A 182 4.56 -4.05 15.64
CA LEU A 182 4.54 -5.51 15.68
C LEU A 182 5.23 -6.00 16.94
N VAL A 183 4.59 -6.92 17.66
CA VAL A 183 5.13 -7.62 18.84
C VAL A 183 5.67 -8.98 18.43
N GLU A 184 4.90 -9.67 17.59
CA GLU A 184 5.19 -11.03 17.15
C GLU A 184 4.51 -11.30 15.81
N ALA A 185 5.12 -12.13 14.96
CA ALA A 185 4.51 -12.71 13.78
C ALA A 185 4.65 -14.24 13.80
N GLU A 186 3.54 -14.97 13.62
CA GLU A 186 3.57 -16.37 13.23
C GLU A 186 3.62 -16.43 11.70
N LEU A 187 4.54 -17.24 11.14
CA LEU A 187 4.72 -17.33 9.71
C LEU A 187 5.17 -18.70 9.24
N VAL A 188 4.96 -18.97 7.96
CA VAL A 188 5.41 -20.19 7.28
C VAL A 188 6.57 -19.85 6.34
N LEU A 189 7.72 -20.50 6.57
CA LEU A 189 8.94 -20.35 5.77
C LEU A 189 8.87 -21.11 4.43
N ALA A 190 9.82 -20.86 3.54
CA ALA A 190 9.95 -21.46 2.23
C ALA A 190 9.96 -23.01 2.22
N ASN A 191 10.43 -23.64 3.28
CA ASN A 191 10.44 -25.09 3.46
C ASN A 191 9.18 -25.65 4.13
N GLY A 192 8.17 -24.78 4.38
CA GLY A 192 6.94 -25.12 5.08
C GLY A 192 7.08 -25.22 6.61
N THR A 193 8.20 -24.80 7.20
CA THR A 193 8.35 -24.72 8.66
C THR A 193 7.48 -23.58 9.20
N ILE A 194 6.65 -23.87 10.20
CA ILE A 194 5.93 -22.84 10.96
C ILE A 194 6.89 -22.32 12.03
N THR A 195 7.02 -21.02 12.15
CA THR A 195 7.88 -20.37 13.13
C THR A 195 7.26 -19.07 13.64
N THR A 196 7.78 -18.61 14.76
CA THR A 196 7.47 -17.30 15.35
C THR A 196 8.68 -16.40 15.24
N ALA A 197 8.44 -15.14 14.88
CA ALA A 197 9.44 -14.07 14.88
C ALA A 197 9.01 -12.96 15.84
N SER A 198 9.89 -12.58 16.77
CA SER A 198 9.68 -11.51 17.75
C SER A 198 11.04 -10.93 18.15
N ALA A 199 11.06 -9.89 18.97
CA ALA A 199 12.31 -9.32 19.50
C ALA A 199 13.17 -10.33 20.29
N SER A 200 12.57 -11.41 20.84
CA SER A 200 13.25 -12.44 21.65
C SER A 200 13.43 -13.77 20.92
N GLN A 201 12.78 -13.98 19.78
CA GLN A 201 12.82 -15.22 19.01
C GLN A 201 12.93 -14.91 17.52
N ASN A 202 13.97 -15.44 16.85
CA ASN A 202 14.25 -15.15 15.45
C ASN A 202 14.30 -13.63 15.16
N ALA A 203 15.03 -12.89 16.01
CA ALA A 203 15.03 -11.41 15.99
C ALA A 203 15.47 -10.82 14.65
N ASP A 204 16.42 -11.45 13.94
CA ASP A 204 16.84 -11.00 12.61
C ASP A 204 15.71 -11.17 11.58
N LEU A 205 15.01 -12.31 11.61
CA LEU A 205 13.82 -12.52 10.79
C LEU A 205 12.70 -11.51 11.13
N PHE A 206 12.51 -11.23 12.43
CA PHE A 206 11.54 -10.25 12.90
C PHE A 206 11.82 -8.85 12.36
N LYS A 207 13.08 -8.41 12.37
CA LYS A 207 13.49 -7.14 11.75
C LYS A 207 13.29 -7.16 10.24
N ALA A 208 13.67 -8.26 9.57
CA ALA A 208 13.57 -8.43 8.13
C ALA A 208 12.12 -8.41 7.60
N LEU A 209 11.14 -8.86 8.39
CA LEU A 209 9.72 -8.77 8.04
C LEU A 209 9.22 -7.32 7.94
N LYS A 210 9.82 -6.37 8.66
CA LYS A 210 9.41 -4.97 8.74
C LYS A 210 10.01 -4.16 7.59
N GLY A 211 9.32 -4.10 6.47
CA GLY A 211 9.78 -3.49 5.23
C GLY A 211 10.41 -4.48 4.24
N GLY A 212 10.33 -5.79 4.49
CA GLY A 212 10.91 -6.83 3.64
C GLY A 212 9.97 -7.46 2.62
N GLY A 213 8.68 -7.13 2.68
CA GLY A 213 7.68 -7.64 1.74
C GLY A 213 7.58 -9.17 1.75
N ALA A 214 7.53 -9.77 0.57
CA ALA A 214 7.27 -11.20 0.37
C ALA A 214 8.54 -12.09 0.39
N ASN A 215 9.68 -11.61 0.93
CA ASN A 215 10.96 -12.32 0.80
C ASN A 215 11.24 -13.36 1.88
N PHE A 216 10.52 -13.35 3.02
CA PHE A 216 10.94 -14.08 4.21
C PHE A 216 9.94 -15.12 4.70
N GLY A 217 8.74 -15.16 4.14
CA GLY A 217 7.69 -16.10 4.52
C GLY A 217 6.28 -15.52 4.35
N ILE A 218 5.28 -16.37 4.58
CA ILE A 218 3.87 -15.95 4.60
C ILE A 218 3.44 -15.86 6.05
N VAL A 219 3.13 -14.65 6.52
CA VAL A 219 2.61 -14.44 7.88
C VAL A 219 1.18 -14.95 7.97
N THR A 220 0.90 -15.72 9.00
CA THR A 220 -0.42 -16.30 9.29
C THR A 220 -1.12 -15.59 10.44
N THR A 221 -0.37 -14.94 11.32
CA THR A 221 -0.92 -14.08 12.38
C THR A 221 0.08 -12.99 12.76
N TYR A 222 -0.41 -11.76 12.89
CA TYR A 222 0.30 -10.64 13.50
C TYR A 222 -0.20 -10.44 14.94
N THR A 223 0.69 -10.23 15.89
CA THR A 223 0.38 -9.71 17.23
C THR A 223 0.86 -8.25 17.27
N LEU A 224 -0.05 -7.31 17.37
CA LEU A 224 0.21 -5.87 17.32
C LEU A 224 0.09 -5.26 18.70
N LYS A 225 0.90 -4.23 19.01
CA LYS A 225 0.70 -3.38 20.20
C LYS A 225 -0.65 -2.69 20.10
N ALA A 226 -1.40 -2.74 21.18
CA ALA A 226 -2.63 -1.99 21.35
C ALA A 226 -2.33 -0.66 22.06
N HIS A 227 -3.00 0.40 21.63
CA HIS A 227 -2.85 1.74 22.17
C HIS A 227 -4.23 2.28 22.61
N PRO A 228 -4.28 3.12 23.66
CA PRO A 228 -5.53 3.76 24.03
C PRO A 228 -5.95 4.75 22.95
N ILE A 229 -7.25 4.81 22.66
CA ILE A 229 -7.86 5.81 21.78
C ILE A 229 -9.26 6.13 22.28
N GLY A 230 -9.65 7.40 22.19
CA GLY A 230 -11.03 7.84 22.41
C GLY A 230 -11.73 8.21 21.11
N ASP A 231 -12.69 9.15 21.21
CA ASP A 231 -13.19 9.82 20.04
C ASP A 231 -12.08 10.63 19.38
N ILE A 232 -12.02 10.56 18.06
CA ILE A 232 -11.07 11.33 17.25
C ILE A 232 -11.80 12.46 16.53
N TRP A 233 -11.05 13.44 16.06
CA TRP A 233 -11.57 14.43 15.15
C TRP A 233 -10.95 14.22 13.76
N GLY A 234 -11.78 14.20 12.71
CA GLY A 234 -11.26 14.00 11.37
C GLY A 234 -12.33 14.04 10.29
N GLY A 235 -11.87 14.07 9.06
CA GLY A 235 -12.67 14.16 7.83
C GLY A 235 -11.88 14.71 6.69
N ASN A 236 -12.57 15.32 5.71
CA ASN A 236 -11.93 15.80 4.50
C ASN A 236 -12.23 17.28 4.25
N LEU A 237 -11.21 18.00 3.75
CA LEU A 237 -11.38 19.30 3.11
C LEU A 237 -11.22 19.10 1.61
N ILE A 238 -12.06 19.77 0.80
CA ILE A 238 -11.93 19.74 -0.67
C ILE A 238 -11.85 21.17 -1.17
N PHE A 239 -10.83 21.42 -2.02
CA PHE A 239 -10.60 22.70 -2.66
C PHE A 239 -10.64 22.56 -4.19
N THR A 240 -11.06 23.60 -4.88
CA THR A 240 -10.83 23.71 -6.32
C THR A 240 -9.41 24.19 -6.57
N ALA A 241 -8.68 23.51 -7.44
CA ALA A 241 -7.32 23.89 -7.78
C ALA A 241 -7.28 25.22 -8.56
N SER A 242 -6.31 26.04 -8.26
CA SER A 242 -5.93 27.27 -8.96
C SER A 242 -4.49 27.60 -8.57
N ASP A 243 -3.79 28.42 -9.33
CA ASP A 243 -2.41 28.81 -9.02
C ASP A 243 -2.27 29.36 -7.58
N GLU A 244 -3.27 30.11 -7.09
CA GLU A 244 -3.31 30.64 -5.74
C GLU A 244 -3.53 29.54 -4.69
N THR A 245 -4.52 28.67 -4.92
CA THR A 245 -4.84 27.54 -4.02
C THR A 245 -3.70 26.54 -3.96
N ASP A 246 -3.11 26.19 -5.11
CA ASP A 246 -2.01 25.25 -5.23
C ASP A 246 -0.80 25.72 -4.41
N LYS A 247 -0.40 26.97 -4.60
CA LYS A 247 0.71 27.55 -3.84
C LYS A 247 0.42 27.65 -2.34
N ALA A 248 -0.80 28.05 -1.96
CA ALA A 248 -1.17 28.17 -0.55
C ALA A 248 -1.19 26.79 0.14
N LEU A 249 -1.70 25.74 -0.52
CA LEU A 249 -1.72 24.39 0.03
C LEU A 249 -0.32 23.78 0.11
N LEU A 250 0.56 24.01 -0.88
CA LEU A 250 1.95 23.56 -0.82
C LEU A 250 2.72 24.26 0.31
N ALA A 251 2.49 25.56 0.53
CA ALA A 251 3.07 26.29 1.65
C ALA A 251 2.55 25.79 3.01
N ALA A 252 1.25 25.50 3.10
CA ALA A 252 0.65 24.91 4.31
C ALA A 252 1.19 23.49 4.57
N LEU A 253 1.35 22.67 3.54
CA LEU A 253 1.97 21.34 3.64
C LEU A 253 3.41 21.40 4.14
N GLN A 254 4.22 22.31 3.57
CA GLN A 254 5.59 22.55 4.03
C GLN A 254 5.60 22.93 5.49
N ASN A 255 4.78 23.92 5.89
CA ASN A 255 4.69 24.38 7.26
C ASN A 255 4.26 23.25 8.22
N PHE A 256 3.21 22.48 7.87
CA PHE A 256 2.76 21.33 8.65
C PHE A 256 3.88 20.30 8.84
N THR A 257 4.65 20.01 7.79
CA THR A 257 5.71 18.99 7.84
C THR A 257 6.90 19.45 8.67
N GLN A 258 7.38 20.69 8.47
CA GLN A 258 8.61 21.21 9.08
C GLN A 258 8.41 21.82 10.48
N ASN A 259 7.22 22.32 10.77
CA ASN A 259 6.83 22.83 12.08
C ASN A 259 5.75 21.95 12.72
N TYR A 260 5.90 20.63 12.57
CA TYR A 260 4.89 19.64 12.93
C TYR A 260 4.16 20.01 14.23
N PRO A 261 2.85 20.35 14.15
CA PRO A 261 2.20 21.11 15.21
C PRO A 261 1.85 20.27 16.44
N ASP A 262 1.60 18.97 16.25
CA ASP A 262 1.19 18.04 17.31
C ASP A 262 1.39 16.60 16.87
N GLU A 263 1.99 15.77 17.72
CA GLU A 263 2.21 14.33 17.43
C GLU A 263 0.90 13.56 17.17
N LYS A 264 -0.24 14.06 17.67
CA LYS A 264 -1.60 13.53 17.47
C LYS A 264 -2.25 13.90 16.14
N ALA A 265 -1.62 14.78 15.36
CA ALA A 265 -2.14 15.23 14.09
C ALA A 265 -1.63 14.35 12.93
N GLY A 266 -2.49 14.03 11.98
CA GLY A 266 -2.12 13.31 10.77
C GLY A 266 -2.86 13.88 9.56
N ILE A 267 -2.20 13.93 8.40
CA ILE A 267 -2.82 14.34 7.14
C ILE A 267 -2.36 13.47 5.98
N ILE A 268 -3.20 13.44 4.93
CA ILE A 268 -2.81 13.12 3.55
C ILE A 268 -3.35 14.27 2.71
N MET A 269 -2.52 14.85 1.85
CA MET A 269 -2.96 15.90 0.94
C MET A 269 -2.83 15.42 -0.50
N THR A 270 -3.94 15.25 -1.21
CA THR A 270 -3.99 14.68 -2.55
C THR A 270 -4.48 15.72 -3.55
N SER A 271 -3.73 15.94 -4.63
CA SER A 271 -4.22 16.65 -5.81
C SER A 271 -4.72 15.65 -6.84
N GLU A 272 -5.86 15.92 -7.47
CA GLU A 272 -6.49 15.02 -8.42
C GLU A 272 -6.93 15.74 -9.68
N ILE A 273 -6.52 15.20 -10.85
CA ILE A 273 -6.92 15.68 -12.18
C ILE A 273 -7.78 14.60 -12.84
N THR A 274 -8.97 14.95 -13.29
CA THR A 274 -9.91 14.03 -13.92
C THR A 274 -10.68 14.67 -15.08
N LEU A 275 -11.55 13.90 -15.76
CA LEU A 275 -12.40 14.32 -16.86
C LEU A 275 -11.63 15.07 -17.97
N THR A 276 -10.55 14.45 -18.46
CA THR A 276 -9.72 15.07 -19.52
C THR A 276 -9.25 16.50 -19.16
N ASN A 277 -8.77 16.67 -17.92
CA ASN A 277 -8.29 17.95 -17.35
C ASN A 277 -9.39 19.00 -17.08
N LEU A 278 -10.67 18.63 -17.07
CA LEU A 278 -11.76 19.57 -16.77
C LEU A 278 -11.99 19.77 -15.27
N VAL A 279 -11.62 18.79 -14.45
CA VAL A 279 -11.74 18.86 -12.99
C VAL A 279 -10.35 18.72 -12.39
N HIS A 280 -9.97 19.68 -11.58
CA HIS A 280 -8.73 19.66 -10.81
C HIS A 280 -9.06 20.14 -9.39
N ILE A 281 -8.83 19.26 -8.42
CA ILE A 281 -9.17 19.48 -7.02
C ILE A 281 -8.03 19.06 -6.10
N TRP A 282 -8.10 19.54 -4.88
CA TRP A 282 -7.32 19.02 -3.76
C TRP A 282 -8.26 18.40 -2.74
N ILE A 283 -7.83 17.28 -2.18
CA ILE A 283 -8.51 16.54 -1.11
C ILE A 283 -7.52 16.44 0.04
N LEU A 284 -7.85 17.00 1.17
CA LEU A 284 -7.04 16.89 2.38
C LEU A 284 -7.77 16.02 3.40
N PHE A 285 -7.18 14.89 3.75
CA PHE A 285 -7.64 14.01 4.81
C PHE A 285 -7.03 14.50 6.12
N LEU A 286 -7.88 14.77 7.11
CA LEU A 286 -7.50 15.24 8.42
C LEU A 286 -7.78 14.20 9.49
N PHE A 287 -6.85 14.07 10.41
CA PHE A 287 -6.97 13.23 11.60
C PHE A 287 -6.33 13.93 12.80
N TYR A 288 -7.00 13.85 13.96
CA TYR A 288 -6.46 14.23 15.26
C TYR A 288 -6.89 13.20 16.31
N ASP A 289 -5.93 12.63 17.06
CA ASP A 289 -6.23 11.73 18.17
C ASP A 289 -6.74 12.52 19.38
N GLY A 290 -8.02 12.79 19.34
CA GLY A 290 -8.76 13.55 20.34
C GLY A 290 -10.05 14.10 19.76
N PRO A 291 -11.03 14.43 20.59
CA PRO A 291 -12.37 14.84 20.14
C PRO A 291 -12.38 16.21 19.43
N SER A 292 -11.31 17.01 19.60
CA SER A 292 -11.14 18.31 18.96
C SER A 292 -9.64 18.67 18.93
N PRO A 293 -9.10 19.10 17.78
CA PRO A 293 -7.73 19.58 17.72
C PRO A 293 -7.61 20.92 18.49
N PRO A 294 -6.45 21.19 19.11
CA PRO A 294 -6.14 22.53 19.61
C PRO A 294 -6.11 23.56 18.47
N ALA A 295 -6.38 24.84 18.80
CA ALA A 295 -6.26 25.93 17.85
C ALA A 295 -4.82 25.98 17.27
N GLY A 296 -4.70 26.24 15.97
CA GLY A 296 -3.44 26.31 15.25
C GLY A 296 -2.98 25.00 14.60
N VAL A 297 -3.53 23.85 15.00
CA VAL A 297 -3.09 22.53 14.43
C VAL A 297 -3.44 22.42 12.95
N PHE A 298 -4.64 22.79 12.55
CA PHE A 298 -5.12 22.70 11.16
C PHE A 298 -5.56 24.05 10.58
N ASP A 299 -5.41 25.16 11.31
CA ASP A 299 -5.85 26.49 10.87
C ASP A 299 -5.21 26.88 9.53
N MET A 300 -3.94 26.49 9.31
CA MET A 300 -3.24 26.71 8.05
C MET A 300 -3.94 26.12 6.81
N PHE A 301 -4.82 25.15 6.99
CA PHE A 301 -5.62 24.55 5.93
C PHE A 301 -7.07 25.05 5.96
N THR A 302 -7.68 25.11 7.14
CA THR A 302 -9.10 25.48 7.27
C THR A 302 -9.36 26.95 6.91
N ASP A 303 -8.39 27.83 7.14
CA ASP A 303 -8.46 29.26 6.81
C ASP A 303 -8.33 29.54 5.29
N LEU A 304 -7.94 28.53 4.50
CA LEU A 304 -7.93 28.63 3.03
C LEU A 304 -9.31 28.50 2.39
N ASN A 305 -10.37 28.45 3.18
CA ASN A 305 -11.78 28.42 2.75
C ASN A 305 -12.09 27.25 1.81
N PRO A 306 -11.99 25.99 2.26
CA PRO A 306 -12.35 24.82 1.46
C PRO A 306 -13.81 24.90 1.00
N GLY A 307 -14.07 24.45 -0.24
CA GLY A 307 -15.44 24.33 -0.76
C GLY A 307 -16.26 23.28 0.00
N ILE A 308 -15.60 22.26 0.56
CA ILE A 308 -16.20 21.24 1.44
C ILE A 308 -15.30 21.09 2.68
N ASN A 309 -15.93 21.07 3.84
CA ASN A 309 -15.34 20.70 5.12
C ASN A 309 -16.33 19.79 5.86
N ASN A 310 -15.99 18.51 6.03
CA ASN A 310 -16.81 17.54 6.73
C ASN A 310 -16.12 16.97 7.99
N ALA A 311 -15.01 17.58 8.41
CA ALA A 311 -14.29 17.19 9.60
C ALA A 311 -15.19 17.36 10.87
N LYS A 312 -15.21 16.34 11.70
CA LYS A 312 -16.03 16.27 12.92
C LYS A 312 -15.47 15.25 13.89
N THR A 313 -15.95 15.27 15.11
CA THR A 313 -15.71 14.22 16.10
C THR A 313 -16.45 12.95 15.70
N ARG A 314 -15.74 11.80 15.75
CA ARG A 314 -16.26 10.47 15.39
C ARG A 314 -15.39 9.37 16.00
N SER A 315 -15.76 8.09 15.84
CA SER A 315 -14.86 6.99 16.15
C SER A 315 -13.79 6.82 15.06
N TYR A 316 -12.67 6.19 15.39
CA TYR A 316 -11.61 5.92 14.40
C TYR A 316 -12.10 4.96 13.31
N TYR A 317 -12.89 3.94 13.67
CA TYR A 317 -13.56 3.07 12.70
C TYR A 317 -14.43 3.84 11.71
N ASP A 318 -15.26 4.79 12.19
CA ASP A 318 -16.11 5.61 11.32
C ASP A 318 -15.28 6.45 10.34
N LEU A 319 -14.13 7.01 10.76
CA LEU A 319 -13.25 7.75 9.87
C LEU A 319 -12.65 6.85 8.78
N LEU A 320 -12.10 5.69 9.15
CA LEU A 320 -11.47 4.77 8.19
C LEU A 320 -12.47 4.25 7.16
N SER A 321 -13.65 3.85 7.60
CA SER A 321 -14.74 3.40 6.71
C SER A 321 -15.26 4.54 5.83
N TYR A 322 -15.36 5.75 6.38
CA TYR A 322 -15.74 6.92 5.60
C TYR A 322 -14.73 7.21 4.49
N ASN A 323 -13.44 7.08 4.74
CA ASN A 323 -12.39 7.35 3.75
C ASN A 323 -12.37 6.35 2.59
N ASN A 324 -13.11 5.25 2.62
CA ASN A 324 -13.19 4.25 1.53
C ASN A 324 -13.67 4.86 0.21
N TRP A 325 -14.36 6.00 0.22
CA TRP A 325 -14.79 6.69 -1.00
C TRP A 325 -13.62 7.15 -1.89
N ALA A 326 -12.44 7.36 -1.31
CA ALA A 326 -11.26 7.83 -2.04
C ALA A 326 -10.57 6.73 -2.88
N VAL A 327 -10.86 5.47 -2.62
CA VAL A 327 -10.24 4.31 -3.31
C VAL A 327 -11.31 3.45 -3.97
N LEU A 328 -11.91 4.00 -5.02
CA LEU A 328 -13.04 3.39 -5.72
C LEU A 328 -12.57 2.13 -6.48
N LYS A 329 -13.40 1.07 -6.43
CA LYS A 329 -13.24 -0.11 -7.27
C LYS A 329 -13.83 0.14 -8.66
N GLY A 330 -13.38 -0.62 -9.66
CA GLY A 330 -13.96 -0.60 -11.02
C GLY A 330 -13.05 -0.03 -12.11
N SER A 331 -11.89 0.53 -11.74
CA SER A 331 -10.84 0.97 -12.66
C SER A 331 -9.61 0.06 -12.56
N ALA A 332 -8.76 0.07 -13.56
CA ALA A 332 -7.38 -0.39 -13.41
C ALA A 332 -6.56 0.73 -12.78
N TYR A 333 -5.56 0.36 -12.00
CA TYR A 333 -4.70 1.30 -11.29
C TYR A 333 -3.23 0.98 -11.53
N THR A 334 -2.40 2.02 -11.53
CA THR A 334 -0.96 1.96 -11.27
C THR A 334 -0.65 2.80 -10.04
N ILE A 335 0.36 2.40 -9.28
CA ILE A 335 0.86 3.13 -8.11
C ILE A 335 2.37 3.25 -8.23
N ALA A 336 2.93 4.38 -7.84
CA ALA A 336 4.38 4.59 -7.75
C ALA A 336 4.70 5.58 -6.63
N THR A 337 5.95 5.62 -6.18
CA THR A 337 6.35 6.46 -5.06
C THR A 337 7.68 7.15 -5.28
N GLU A 338 7.92 8.25 -4.59
CA GLU A 338 9.23 8.88 -4.43
C GLU A 338 9.28 9.60 -3.09
N THR A 339 10.47 9.75 -2.54
CA THR A 339 10.70 10.46 -1.27
C THR A 339 11.51 11.72 -1.52
N THR A 340 10.99 12.88 -1.12
CA THR A 340 11.72 14.14 -1.14
C THR A 340 12.03 14.63 0.27
N PRO A 341 13.30 14.98 0.58
CA PRO A 341 13.66 15.64 1.82
C PRO A 341 13.44 17.15 1.70
N LEU A 342 13.16 17.79 2.82
CA LEU A 342 12.95 19.22 2.92
C LEU A 342 14.19 19.91 3.52
N LEU A 343 14.59 21.04 2.92
CA LEU A 343 15.71 21.83 3.43
C LEU A 343 15.34 22.43 4.79
N ALA A 344 16.17 22.21 5.80
CA ALA A 344 15.91 22.75 7.12
C ALA A 344 15.71 24.27 7.08
N GLN A 345 14.69 24.78 7.78
CA GLN A 345 14.30 26.21 7.74
C GLN A 345 15.43 27.16 8.17
N ASN A 346 16.37 26.69 8.98
CA ASN A 346 17.52 27.44 9.44
C ASN A 346 18.78 27.27 8.56
N ALA A 347 18.70 26.52 7.47
CA ALA A 347 19.84 26.29 6.57
C ALA A 347 20.29 27.58 5.86
N SER A 348 19.35 28.50 5.58
CA SER A 348 19.62 29.83 5.02
C SER A 348 18.47 30.80 5.34
N ALA A 349 18.69 32.11 5.11
CA ALA A 349 17.63 33.10 5.27
C ALA A 349 16.45 32.90 4.29
N ASP A 350 16.66 32.20 3.20
CA ASP A 350 15.64 31.93 2.15
C ASP A 350 15.21 30.44 2.08
N ALA A 351 15.57 29.63 3.08
CA ALA A 351 15.33 28.19 3.07
C ALA A 351 13.84 27.83 2.89
N VAL A 352 12.94 28.60 3.50
CA VAL A 352 11.49 28.38 3.39
C VAL A 352 11.00 28.55 1.95
N ASN A 353 11.38 29.67 1.29
CA ASN A 353 10.99 29.89 -0.11
C ASN A 353 11.67 28.90 -1.05
N THR A 354 12.92 28.50 -0.77
CA THR A 354 13.64 27.49 -1.55
C THR A 354 12.95 26.14 -1.49
N THR A 355 12.49 25.70 -0.32
CA THR A 355 11.74 24.46 -0.14
C THR A 355 10.39 24.54 -0.83
N LEU A 356 9.67 25.68 -0.71
CA LEU A 356 8.39 25.85 -1.40
C LEU A 356 8.56 25.77 -2.92
N ALA A 357 9.56 26.46 -3.49
CA ALA A 357 9.86 26.40 -4.92
C ALA A 357 10.17 24.95 -5.37
N HIS A 358 10.90 24.17 -4.56
CA HIS A 358 11.15 22.76 -4.86
C HIS A 358 9.85 21.93 -4.86
N LEU A 359 8.94 22.14 -3.92
CA LEU A 359 7.63 21.46 -3.91
C LEU A 359 6.75 21.90 -5.09
N GLU A 360 6.82 23.18 -5.48
CA GLU A 360 6.16 23.68 -6.70
C GLU A 360 6.72 22.99 -7.97
N ASP A 361 8.05 22.78 -8.06
CA ASP A 361 8.68 22.03 -9.16
C ASP A 361 8.19 20.57 -9.22
N CYS A 362 8.13 19.89 -8.06
CA CYS A 362 7.60 18.52 -7.96
C CYS A 362 6.13 18.46 -8.43
N TYR A 363 5.31 19.37 -7.94
CA TYR A 363 3.90 19.47 -8.32
C TYR A 363 3.73 19.77 -9.82
N ALA A 364 4.50 20.72 -10.36
CA ALA A 364 4.47 21.07 -11.77
C ALA A 364 4.87 19.90 -12.67
N HIS A 365 5.87 19.08 -12.26
CA HIS A 365 6.24 17.87 -12.98
C HIS A 365 5.06 16.91 -13.08
N TRP A 366 4.41 16.58 -11.94
CA TRP A 366 3.23 15.70 -11.93
C TRP A 366 2.09 16.25 -12.80
N VAL A 367 1.76 17.55 -12.70
CA VAL A 367 0.73 18.19 -13.51
C VAL A 367 1.03 18.06 -15.01
N ASN A 368 2.28 18.33 -15.41
CA ASN A 368 2.68 18.32 -16.81
C ASN A 368 2.61 16.91 -17.41
N VAL A 369 3.15 15.90 -16.71
CA VAL A 369 3.11 14.51 -17.17
C VAL A 369 1.66 14.03 -17.23
N SER A 370 0.86 14.23 -16.17
CA SER A 370 -0.54 13.79 -16.13
C SER A 370 -1.39 14.43 -17.21
N LYS A 371 -1.22 15.72 -17.47
CA LYS A 371 -1.92 16.44 -18.56
C LYS A 371 -1.51 15.95 -19.94
N SER A 372 -0.26 15.56 -20.15
CA SER A 372 0.22 15.04 -21.44
C SER A 372 -0.45 13.70 -21.81
N HIS A 373 -0.90 12.93 -20.80
CA HIS A 373 -1.57 11.64 -20.97
C HIS A 373 -3.11 11.70 -20.85
N ALA A 374 -3.71 12.90 -20.83
CA ALA A 374 -5.15 13.10 -20.67
C ALA A 374 -6.04 12.40 -21.73
N ALA A 375 -5.46 11.96 -22.84
CA ALA A 375 -6.17 11.19 -23.87
C ALA A 375 -6.43 9.72 -23.47
N VAL A 376 -5.85 9.22 -22.38
CA VAL A 376 -6.12 7.88 -21.88
C VAL A 376 -7.57 7.80 -21.37
N PRO A 377 -8.36 6.82 -21.85
CA PRO A 377 -9.77 6.73 -21.50
C PRO A 377 -10.00 6.55 -19.99
N GLY A 378 -10.77 7.46 -19.41
CA GLY A 378 -11.14 7.44 -18.00
C GLY A 378 -9.98 7.72 -17.05
N LEU A 379 -8.90 8.38 -17.54
CA LEU A 379 -7.75 8.72 -16.69
C LEU A 379 -8.17 9.65 -15.55
N VAL A 380 -7.86 9.22 -14.35
CA VAL A 380 -7.76 10.06 -13.15
C VAL A 380 -6.31 9.98 -12.70
N ALA A 381 -5.68 11.11 -12.55
CA ALA A 381 -4.32 11.23 -12.04
C ALA A 381 -4.36 11.81 -10.64
N SER A 382 -3.73 11.12 -9.68
CA SER A 382 -3.66 11.54 -8.29
C SER A 382 -2.20 11.66 -7.85
N LEU A 383 -1.89 12.69 -7.07
CA LEU A 383 -0.64 12.87 -6.35
C LEU A 383 -0.96 13.08 -4.89
N ALA A 384 -0.65 12.10 -4.06
CA ALA A 384 -0.74 12.24 -2.62
C ALA A 384 0.62 12.65 -2.02
N PHE A 385 0.59 13.70 -1.23
CA PHE A 385 1.67 14.15 -0.38
C PHE A 385 1.44 13.58 1.02
N GLN A 386 2.38 12.76 1.47
CA GLN A 386 2.35 12.12 2.78
C GLN A 386 3.48 12.70 3.63
N PRO A 387 3.18 13.66 4.54
CA PRO A 387 4.19 14.22 5.44
C PRO A 387 4.88 13.14 6.26
N TYR A 388 6.20 13.21 6.30
CA TYR A 388 7.05 12.37 7.15
C TYR A 388 8.02 13.27 7.93
N PRO A 389 7.54 14.00 8.96
CA PRO A 389 8.39 14.74 9.87
C PRO A 389 9.43 13.84 10.54
N ALA A 390 10.60 14.34 10.83
CA ALA A 390 11.69 13.59 11.47
C ALA A 390 11.28 12.92 12.79
N VAL A 391 10.26 13.48 13.48
CA VAL A 391 9.68 12.87 14.69
C VAL A 391 9.12 11.48 14.44
N PHE A 392 8.60 11.16 13.24
CA PHE A 392 8.09 9.81 12.95
C PHE A 392 9.20 8.76 13.02
N ALA A 393 10.39 9.07 12.49
CA ALA A 393 11.55 8.19 12.59
C ALA A 393 12.02 8.02 14.04
N ARG A 394 11.95 9.08 14.86
CA ARG A 394 12.24 9.01 16.29
C ARG A 394 11.24 8.10 17.01
N LYS A 395 9.94 8.29 16.79
CA LYS A 395 8.88 7.46 17.38
C LYS A 395 9.00 6.00 16.98
N ALA A 396 9.32 5.71 15.73
CA ALA A 396 9.58 4.35 15.26
C ALA A 396 10.67 3.67 16.11
N ARG A 397 11.77 4.36 16.38
CA ARG A 397 12.86 3.82 17.23
C ARG A 397 12.51 3.75 18.71
N GLU A 398 11.72 4.69 19.23
CA GLU A 398 11.23 4.65 20.64
C GLU A 398 10.32 3.44 20.88
N VAL A 399 9.45 3.13 19.90
CA VAL A 399 8.51 2.00 19.98
C VAL A 399 9.21 0.66 19.73
N ASP A 400 10.20 0.64 18.83
CA ASP A 400 10.87 -0.57 18.39
C ASP A 400 12.40 -0.37 18.30
N ALA A 401 13.10 -0.67 19.38
CA ALA A 401 14.57 -0.58 19.45
C ALA A 401 15.28 -1.57 18.49
N GLY A 402 14.61 -2.64 18.04
CA GLY A 402 15.14 -3.58 17.03
C GLY A 402 15.15 -3.00 15.62
N GLY A 403 14.33 -1.99 15.38
CA GLY A 403 14.20 -1.29 14.10
C GLY A 403 13.55 -2.12 13.00
N ASP A 404 13.57 -1.56 11.81
CA ASP A 404 13.02 -2.12 10.57
C ASP A 404 14.07 -2.06 9.44
N LEU A 405 13.72 -2.54 8.25
CA LEU A 405 14.60 -2.47 7.07
C LEU A 405 14.57 -1.10 6.39
N ILE A 406 13.46 -0.34 6.52
CA ILE A 406 13.32 0.95 5.85
C ILE A 406 14.30 1.95 6.44
N ALA A 407 14.49 1.89 7.78
CA ALA A 407 15.51 2.60 8.54
C ALA A 407 15.55 4.12 8.30
N PHE A 408 14.37 4.78 8.20
CA PHE A 408 14.33 6.22 8.12
C PHE A 408 15.06 6.86 9.32
N ASP A 409 15.84 7.89 9.02
CA ASP A 409 16.57 8.66 10.02
C ASP A 409 15.87 10.00 10.34
N GLU A 410 16.39 10.72 11.33
CA GLU A 410 15.94 12.05 11.73
C GLU A 410 16.72 13.20 11.04
N ALA A 411 17.52 12.90 10.01
CA ALA A 411 18.40 13.89 9.39
C ALA A 411 17.64 15.03 8.69
N ALA A 412 16.41 14.75 8.24
CA ALA A 412 15.55 15.77 7.64
C ALA A 412 14.07 15.37 7.75
N ASP A 413 13.20 16.37 7.73
CA ASP A 413 11.79 16.16 7.40
C ASP A 413 11.66 15.76 5.94
N ARG A 414 10.67 14.93 5.63
CA ARG A 414 10.45 14.41 4.28
C ARG A 414 8.97 14.47 3.90
N ILE A 415 8.72 14.36 2.62
CA ILE A 415 7.41 14.05 2.07
C ILE A 415 7.56 12.79 1.22
N ILE A 416 6.70 11.81 1.44
CA ILE A 416 6.56 10.63 0.61
C ILE A 416 5.45 10.92 -0.39
N PHE A 417 5.79 10.89 -1.68
CA PHE A 417 4.82 10.99 -2.76
C PHE A 417 4.22 9.62 -3.08
N GLU A 418 2.91 9.60 -3.29
CA GLU A 418 2.20 8.48 -3.89
C GLU A 418 1.56 8.98 -5.18
N PHE A 419 1.85 8.30 -6.28
CA PHE A 419 1.33 8.62 -7.62
C PHE A 419 0.37 7.54 -8.05
N ASP A 420 -0.87 7.89 -8.34
CA ASP A 420 -1.85 6.97 -8.87
C ASP A 420 -2.35 7.42 -10.23
N TYR A 421 -2.43 6.46 -11.16
CA TYR A 421 -3.28 6.56 -12.32
C TYR A 421 -4.38 5.52 -12.25
N SER A 422 -5.65 5.95 -12.26
CA SER A 422 -6.77 5.08 -12.52
C SER A 422 -7.29 5.30 -13.94
N TYR A 423 -7.72 4.22 -14.62
CA TYR A 423 -8.13 4.29 -16.02
C TYR A 423 -9.08 3.15 -16.40
N PHE A 424 -9.78 3.32 -17.51
CA PHE A 424 -10.60 2.23 -18.05
C PHE A 424 -9.76 1.30 -18.91
N ARG A 425 -9.57 0.10 -18.40
CA ARG A 425 -8.89 -0.98 -19.11
C ARG A 425 -9.75 -1.47 -20.26
N GLY A 426 -9.20 -1.58 -21.45
CA GLY A 426 -9.91 -2.11 -22.62
C GLY A 426 -8.97 -2.72 -23.65
N LEU A 427 -8.00 -1.96 -24.10
CA LEU A 427 -7.04 -2.39 -25.12
C LEU A 427 -5.64 -2.49 -24.51
N PRO A 428 -4.81 -3.49 -24.88
CA PRO A 428 -3.42 -3.58 -24.41
C PRO A 428 -2.57 -2.33 -24.70
N ALA A 429 -2.96 -1.52 -25.67
CA ALA A 429 -2.29 -0.26 -25.94
C ALA A 429 -2.50 0.78 -24.84
N VAL A 430 -3.67 0.76 -24.18
CA VAL A 430 -3.98 1.66 -23.05
C VAL A 430 -3.12 1.27 -21.85
N ASP A 431 -3.06 -0.04 -21.50
CA ASP A 431 -2.21 -0.51 -20.40
C ASP A 431 -0.75 -0.12 -20.61
N ARG A 432 -0.21 -0.25 -21.86
CA ARG A 432 1.17 0.17 -22.17
C ARG A 432 1.36 1.68 -22.10
N ALA A 433 0.36 2.47 -22.50
CA ALA A 433 0.44 3.93 -22.41
C ALA A 433 0.49 4.40 -20.94
N VAL A 434 -0.33 3.78 -20.06
CA VAL A 434 -0.33 4.11 -18.63
C VAL A 434 0.94 3.61 -17.94
N ASP A 435 1.45 2.41 -18.31
CA ASP A 435 2.76 1.92 -17.83
C ASP A 435 3.88 2.92 -18.18
N ALA A 436 3.93 3.40 -19.43
CA ALA A 436 4.91 4.39 -19.85
C ALA A 436 4.75 5.73 -19.12
N ALA A 437 3.51 6.20 -18.95
CA ALA A 437 3.21 7.42 -18.18
C ALA A 437 3.64 7.30 -16.71
N THR A 438 3.42 6.14 -16.09
CA THR A 438 3.85 5.89 -14.71
C THR A 438 5.38 5.92 -14.60
N VAL A 439 6.09 5.30 -15.54
CA VAL A 439 7.58 5.32 -15.59
C VAL A 439 8.11 6.74 -15.80
N GLU A 440 7.51 7.50 -16.73
CA GLU A 440 7.86 8.91 -16.97
C GLU A 440 7.64 9.75 -15.71
N LEU A 441 6.54 9.52 -15.00
CA LEU A 441 6.17 10.29 -13.82
C LEU A 441 7.15 10.06 -12.67
N TYR A 442 7.33 8.82 -12.21
CA TYR A 442 8.21 8.58 -11.05
C TYR A 442 9.70 8.77 -11.41
N GLY A 443 10.10 8.47 -12.64
CA GLY A 443 11.47 8.69 -13.11
C GLY A 443 11.81 10.17 -13.17
N GLY A 444 10.95 10.98 -13.79
CA GLY A 444 11.12 12.43 -13.83
C GLY A 444 10.99 13.09 -12.46
N MET A 445 10.14 12.57 -11.55
CA MET A 445 10.08 13.06 -10.16
C MET A 445 11.40 12.83 -9.44
N LYS A 446 12.00 11.63 -9.62
CA LYS A 446 13.34 11.35 -9.10
C LYS A 446 14.36 12.34 -9.62
N ASP A 447 14.33 12.67 -10.91
CA ASP A 447 15.24 13.64 -11.52
C ASP A 447 15.05 15.05 -10.94
N VAL A 448 13.80 15.48 -10.68
CA VAL A 448 13.50 16.77 -10.01
C VAL A 448 14.08 16.79 -8.61
N VAL A 449 13.91 15.72 -7.83
CA VAL A 449 14.46 15.61 -6.47
C VAL A 449 15.99 15.58 -6.49
N ASP A 450 16.60 14.80 -7.39
CA ASP A 450 18.06 14.71 -7.53
C ASP A 450 18.67 16.04 -7.95
N ALA A 451 18.04 16.79 -8.86
CA ALA A 451 18.46 18.15 -9.24
C ALA A 451 18.38 19.11 -8.04
N ALA A 452 17.31 19.04 -7.26
CA ALA A 452 17.18 19.88 -6.07
C ALA A 452 18.27 19.59 -5.02
N VAL A 453 18.66 18.32 -4.85
CA VAL A 453 19.77 17.92 -3.98
C VAL A 453 21.11 18.45 -4.54
N ALA A 454 21.36 18.28 -5.83
CA ALA A 454 22.58 18.75 -6.48
C ALA A 454 22.76 20.27 -6.41
N ASP A 455 21.64 21.01 -6.48
CA ASP A 455 21.63 22.49 -6.42
C ASP A 455 21.59 23.02 -4.98
N GLY A 456 21.50 22.16 -3.97
CA GLY A 456 21.40 22.53 -2.56
C GLY A 456 20.01 23.07 -2.15
N ARG A 457 18.98 22.84 -2.97
CA ARG A 457 17.57 23.18 -2.65
C ARG A 457 16.88 22.14 -1.76
N ALA A 458 17.44 20.93 -1.71
CA ALA A 458 17.09 19.87 -0.79
C ALA A 458 18.37 19.26 -0.19
N PRO A 459 18.35 18.71 1.04
CA PRO A 459 19.53 18.12 1.66
C PRO A 459 19.88 16.78 1.03
N ASP A 460 21.18 16.46 0.95
CA ASP A 460 21.64 15.12 0.54
C ASP A 460 21.57 14.17 1.74
N VAL A 461 20.43 13.53 1.89
CA VAL A 461 20.13 12.57 2.95
C VAL A 461 19.50 11.30 2.39
N TYR A 462 19.43 10.27 3.21
CA TYR A 462 18.80 8.99 2.85
C TYR A 462 17.33 9.15 2.43
N ARG A 463 16.98 8.56 1.27
CA ARG A 463 15.67 8.68 0.61
C ARG A 463 15.18 7.30 0.14
N PRO A 464 14.71 6.43 1.04
CA PRO A 464 14.15 5.14 0.64
C PRO A 464 12.82 5.32 -0.09
N LEU A 465 12.45 4.32 -0.89
CA LEU A 465 11.09 4.21 -1.41
C LEU A 465 10.15 3.63 -0.35
N PHE A 466 8.89 4.02 -0.36
CA PHE A 466 7.86 3.42 0.47
C PHE A 466 7.26 2.20 -0.26
N MET A 467 7.58 0.98 0.21
CA MET A 467 7.23 -0.27 -0.48
C MET A 467 5.72 -0.40 -0.74
N ASN A 468 4.88 0.08 0.18
CA ASN A 468 3.42 -0.05 0.04
C ASN A 468 2.89 0.66 -1.21
N ASP A 469 3.54 1.76 -1.64
CA ASP A 469 3.16 2.57 -2.78
C ASP A 469 4.09 2.32 -3.99
N GLY A 470 4.96 1.31 -3.92
CA GLY A 470 5.96 1.04 -4.94
C GLY A 470 5.38 0.48 -6.24
N TYR A 471 5.85 0.98 -7.39
CA TYR A 471 5.58 0.41 -8.70
C TYR A 471 6.51 -0.76 -9.00
N PHE A 472 6.02 -1.82 -9.60
CA PHE A 472 6.78 -3.05 -9.84
C PHE A 472 8.10 -2.88 -10.62
N ARG A 473 8.28 -1.75 -11.31
CA ARG A 473 9.51 -1.39 -12.03
C ARG A 473 10.48 -0.56 -11.19
N GLN A 474 10.10 -0.10 -10.00
CA GLN A 474 10.98 0.64 -9.12
C GLN A 474 11.95 -0.29 -8.39
N ASP A 475 13.20 0.12 -8.27
CA ASP A 475 14.23 -0.63 -7.55
C ASP A 475 14.17 -0.32 -6.06
N TYR A 476 13.24 -0.98 -5.35
CA TYR A 476 13.07 -0.82 -3.91
C TYR A 476 14.36 -1.14 -3.15
N TRP A 477 14.97 -2.29 -3.46
CA TRP A 477 16.15 -2.76 -2.73
C TRP A 477 17.40 -1.93 -2.99
N GLY A 478 17.55 -1.39 -4.19
CA GLY A 478 18.62 -0.46 -4.52
C GLY A 478 18.49 0.92 -3.87
N ARG A 479 17.30 1.25 -3.33
CA ARG A 479 17.02 2.51 -2.62
C ARG A 479 17.14 2.38 -1.10
N LEU A 480 17.29 1.17 -0.56
CA LEU A 480 17.63 0.97 0.85
C LEU A 480 19.10 1.28 1.09
N ASP A 481 19.43 1.67 2.35
CA ASP A 481 20.83 1.78 2.75
C ASP A 481 21.55 0.43 2.64
N ALA A 482 22.85 0.48 2.37
CA ALA A 482 23.66 -0.72 2.12
C ALA A 482 23.67 -1.69 3.31
N GLY A 483 23.54 -1.17 4.55
CA GLY A 483 23.50 -2.00 5.76
C GLY A 483 22.19 -2.76 5.88
N SER A 484 21.06 -2.10 5.66
CA SER A 484 19.73 -2.72 5.65
C SER A 484 19.60 -3.78 4.57
N ARG A 485 20.09 -3.48 3.36
CA ARG A 485 20.08 -4.43 2.25
C ARG A 485 20.93 -5.66 2.54
N ALA A 486 22.18 -5.49 2.95
CA ALA A 486 23.08 -6.60 3.28
C ALA A 486 22.53 -7.46 4.44
N PHE A 487 21.90 -6.81 5.44
CA PHE A 487 21.23 -7.52 6.54
C PHE A 487 20.08 -8.39 5.99
N ALA A 488 19.21 -7.84 5.14
CA ALA A 488 18.10 -8.56 4.53
C ALA A 488 18.58 -9.75 3.67
N GLU A 489 19.65 -9.57 2.87
CA GLU A 489 20.29 -10.63 2.08
C GLU A 489 20.77 -11.77 2.98
N GLY A 490 21.43 -11.47 4.11
CA GLY A 490 21.88 -12.47 5.08
C GLY A 490 20.73 -13.24 5.74
N VAL A 491 19.63 -12.57 6.10
CA VAL A 491 18.44 -13.25 6.63
C VAL A 491 17.80 -14.14 5.57
N LYS A 492 17.66 -13.65 4.32
CA LYS A 492 17.13 -14.45 3.21
C LYS A 492 17.95 -15.71 2.98
N GLU A 493 19.28 -15.62 2.97
CA GLU A 493 20.16 -16.77 2.82
C GLU A 493 19.93 -17.82 3.93
N SER A 494 19.61 -17.38 5.15
CA SER A 494 19.31 -18.26 6.28
C SER A 494 17.95 -18.96 6.16
N VAL A 495 16.88 -18.22 5.76
CA VAL A 495 15.49 -18.75 5.80
C VAL A 495 14.98 -19.24 4.46
N ASP A 496 15.60 -18.81 3.35
CA ASP A 496 15.28 -19.23 1.99
C ASP A 496 16.56 -19.44 1.14
N PRO A 497 17.46 -20.34 1.54
CA PRO A 497 18.75 -20.54 0.83
C PRO A 497 18.61 -21.04 -0.60
N ARG A 498 17.43 -21.49 -1.00
CA ARG A 498 17.13 -21.94 -2.37
C ARG A 498 16.42 -20.90 -3.23
N GLY A 499 16.15 -19.71 -2.68
CA GLY A 499 15.45 -18.64 -3.38
C GLY A 499 14.02 -19.02 -3.81
N PHE A 500 13.30 -19.75 -2.94
CA PHE A 500 11.95 -20.23 -3.24
C PHE A 500 11.01 -19.05 -3.54
N TRP A 501 11.01 -18.03 -2.68
CA TRP A 501 10.09 -16.90 -2.86
C TRP A 501 10.34 -16.16 -4.17
N GLY A 502 11.58 -15.76 -4.46
CA GLY A 502 11.92 -15.04 -5.69
C GLY A 502 11.77 -15.86 -6.96
N SER A 503 11.81 -17.21 -6.88
CA SER A 503 11.65 -18.09 -8.03
C SER A 503 10.23 -18.61 -8.25
N ARG A 504 9.33 -18.54 -7.24
CA ARG A 504 7.99 -19.14 -7.26
C ARG A 504 6.86 -18.12 -7.14
N LEU A 505 7.05 -17.02 -6.46
CA LEU A 505 6.04 -15.97 -6.48
C LEU A 505 5.99 -15.30 -7.85
N ALA A 506 4.77 -15.05 -8.32
CA ALA A 506 4.53 -14.46 -9.63
C ALA A 506 5.01 -13.01 -9.74
N GLY A 507 5.06 -12.28 -8.62
CA GLY A 507 5.53 -10.91 -8.52
C GLY A 507 5.87 -10.52 -7.09
N GLY A 508 6.60 -9.41 -6.94
CA GLY A 508 7.08 -8.86 -5.68
C GLY A 508 8.35 -8.05 -5.88
N PHE A 509 8.78 -7.32 -4.85
CA PHE A 509 10.12 -6.74 -4.81
C PHE A 509 11.05 -7.79 -4.21
N PHE A 510 11.80 -8.49 -5.05
CA PHE A 510 12.68 -9.58 -4.61
C PHE A 510 14.13 -9.12 -4.44
N LEU A 511 14.78 -9.70 -3.38
CA LEU A 511 16.22 -9.61 -3.12
C LEU A 511 17.01 -10.50 -4.08
#